data_9323dc44692506b0f0134ab06cf43125
#
_entry.id   9323dc44692506b0f0134ab06cf43125
#
_cell.length_a   1.000
_cell.length_b   1.000
_cell.length_c   1.000
_cell.angle_alpha   90.00
_cell.angle_beta   90.00
_cell.angle_gamma   90.00
#
_symmetry.space_group_name_H-M   'P 1'
#
loop_
_entity.id
_entity.type
_entity.pdbx_description
1 polymer ?
#
loop_
_entity_poly.entity_id
_entity_poly.type
_entity_poly.pdbx_seq_one_letter_code
_entity_poly.pdbx_strand_id
1 'polypeptide(L)'
;MIHNSKAFFSIISAVLILSSGTVSAQESLRRRISENPLVAAGNGNVYPVPEHGAPKALKGFKPFYISHYSRHGSRWLISREDYQRPMSILQEEYSRGNLTPLGQDVMHRLEIVCKAAESRYEELTVKGAEQQRGIAQRMYSNYPELLGHDAKVRARSTIVIRCILSMNAFTNALAGCNKSLQIDADASKHDMYYMNWYDPEHIVPDKDLKAVTDSINKANLHPERFMSSIFKNPEGICDALYSDIYMICGNVQGTSVSDVSFWDLFTTDELYSLYYCSNAGWYFNHGNSPAKDNMRPFVQSNLLRTIIAQADDAIGGGEYAADLRFGHDGNLSSLVTLMN
;
A
#
# COMPACT_ATOMS: atom_id res chain seq x y z
N MET A 1 -0.94 18.84 -52.68
CA MET A 1 -1.88 18.97 -51.54
C MET A 1 -2.42 17.60 -51.03
N ILE A 2 -1.73 16.46 -51.19
CA ILE A 2 -2.24 15.13 -50.82
C ILE A 2 -1.39 14.45 -49.71
N HIS A 3 -0.28 15.08 -49.32
CA HIS A 3 0.61 14.47 -48.29
C HIS A 3 0.26 14.77 -46.84
N ASN A 4 -0.59 15.80 -46.53
CA ASN A 4 -0.95 16.17 -45.18
C ASN A 4 -2.17 15.44 -44.60
N SER A 5 -2.96 14.73 -45.41
CA SER A 5 -4.17 14.06 -44.93
C SER A 5 -3.86 12.73 -44.21
N LYS A 6 -2.82 11.99 -44.63
CA LYS A 6 -2.44 10.71 -44.02
C LYS A 6 -1.84 10.88 -42.63
N ALA A 7 -1.05 11.92 -42.41
CA ALA A 7 -0.49 12.24 -41.09
C ALA A 7 -1.59 12.69 -40.10
N PHE A 8 -2.55 13.46 -40.57
CA PHE A 8 -3.67 13.92 -39.75
C PHE A 8 -4.60 12.76 -39.35
N PHE A 9 -4.90 11.84 -40.26
CA PHE A 9 -5.67 10.63 -39.97
C PHE A 9 -4.93 9.68 -39.00
N SER A 10 -3.62 9.54 -39.11
CA SER A 10 -2.81 8.71 -38.18
C SER A 10 -2.79 9.28 -36.77
N ILE A 11 -2.69 10.60 -36.62
CA ILE A 11 -2.73 11.26 -35.30
C ILE A 11 -4.12 11.12 -34.67
N ILE A 12 -5.22 11.33 -35.42
CA ILE A 12 -6.57 11.15 -34.92
C ILE A 12 -6.83 9.69 -34.52
N SER A 13 -6.37 8.72 -35.31
CA SER A 13 -6.50 7.30 -34.95
C SER A 13 -5.69 6.93 -33.72
N ALA A 14 -4.47 7.46 -33.53
CA ALA A 14 -3.67 7.23 -32.33
C ALA A 14 -4.30 7.86 -31.08
N VAL A 15 -4.87 9.06 -31.20
CA VAL A 15 -5.59 9.72 -30.10
C VAL A 15 -6.87 8.98 -29.72
N LEU A 16 -7.62 8.46 -30.72
CA LEU A 16 -8.83 7.66 -30.48
C LEU A 16 -8.51 6.30 -29.85
N ILE A 17 -7.40 5.65 -30.20
CA ILE A 17 -6.97 4.38 -29.61
C ILE A 17 -6.48 4.61 -28.17
N LEU A 18 -5.75 5.69 -27.89
CA LEU A 18 -5.32 6.04 -26.55
C LEU A 18 -6.50 6.40 -25.64
N SER A 19 -7.48 7.15 -26.16
CA SER A 19 -8.68 7.50 -25.38
C SER A 19 -9.59 6.29 -25.13
N SER A 20 -9.73 5.38 -26.07
CA SER A 20 -10.53 4.15 -25.86
C SER A 20 -9.89 3.19 -24.85
N GLY A 21 -8.57 3.09 -24.82
CA GLY A 21 -7.84 2.29 -23.83
C GLY A 21 -8.00 2.82 -22.40
N THR A 22 -7.96 4.13 -22.21
CA THR A 22 -8.14 4.76 -20.88
C THR A 22 -9.58 4.64 -20.39
N VAL A 23 -10.57 4.82 -21.23
CA VAL A 23 -12.00 4.64 -20.87
C VAL A 23 -12.27 3.19 -20.46
N SER A 24 -11.77 2.21 -21.21
CA SER A 24 -11.92 0.79 -20.87
C SER A 24 -11.25 0.43 -19.53
N ALA A 25 -10.09 0.99 -19.22
CA ALA A 25 -9.42 0.75 -17.94
C ALA A 25 -10.19 1.36 -16.75
N GLN A 26 -10.74 2.56 -16.93
CA GLN A 26 -11.56 3.22 -15.91
C GLN A 26 -12.86 2.46 -15.64
N GLU A 27 -13.55 2.03 -16.69
CA GLU A 27 -14.78 1.22 -16.57
C GLU A 27 -14.50 -0.12 -15.90
N SER A 28 -13.37 -0.78 -16.23
CA SER A 28 -12.94 -2.02 -15.58
C SER A 28 -12.71 -1.84 -14.09
N LEU A 29 -12.05 -0.75 -13.68
CA LEU A 29 -11.80 -0.46 -12.27
C LEU A 29 -13.11 -0.12 -11.52
N ARG A 30 -13.99 0.70 -12.10
CA ARG A 30 -15.31 1.00 -11.52
C ARG A 30 -16.14 -0.28 -11.30
N ARG A 31 -16.15 -1.18 -12.28
CA ARG A 31 -16.82 -2.48 -12.16
C ARG A 31 -16.22 -3.30 -11.01
N ARG A 32 -14.91 -3.41 -10.92
CA ARG A 32 -14.23 -4.14 -9.83
C ARG A 32 -14.56 -3.55 -8.46
N ILE A 33 -14.62 -2.23 -8.32
CA ILE A 33 -15.02 -1.55 -7.07
C ILE A 33 -16.49 -1.82 -6.76
N SER A 34 -17.37 -1.82 -7.77
CA SER A 34 -18.79 -2.14 -7.60
C SER A 34 -19.01 -3.59 -7.14
N GLU A 35 -18.23 -4.52 -7.67
CA GLU A 35 -18.28 -5.95 -7.28
C GLU A 35 -17.65 -6.19 -5.90
N ASN A 36 -16.58 -5.45 -5.57
CA ASN A 36 -15.87 -5.56 -4.31
C ASN A 36 -15.28 -4.18 -3.89
N PRO A 37 -15.94 -3.44 -2.99
CA PRO A 37 -15.49 -2.12 -2.55
C PRO A 37 -14.12 -2.14 -1.87
N LEU A 38 -13.67 -3.28 -1.34
CA LEU A 38 -12.35 -3.42 -0.72
C LEU A 38 -11.21 -3.10 -1.70
N VAL A 39 -11.44 -3.23 -3.01
CA VAL A 39 -10.47 -2.84 -4.05
C VAL A 39 -10.11 -1.36 -3.94
N ALA A 40 -11.04 -0.51 -3.52
CA ALA A 40 -10.81 0.93 -3.35
C ALA A 40 -9.91 1.26 -2.13
N ALA A 41 -9.61 0.32 -1.25
CA ALA A 41 -8.70 0.57 -0.12
C ALA A 41 -7.24 0.83 -0.53
N GLY A 42 -6.87 0.58 -1.78
CA GLY A 42 -5.51 0.78 -2.27
C GLY A 42 -4.48 0.02 -1.42
N ASN A 43 -3.47 0.73 -0.91
CA ASN A 43 -2.47 0.14 -0.01
C ASN A 43 -2.99 -0.20 1.40
N GLY A 44 -4.20 0.22 1.75
CA GLY A 44 -4.93 -0.22 2.96
C GLY A 44 -5.52 -1.61 2.81
N ASN A 45 -5.60 -2.16 1.59
CA ASN A 45 -6.16 -3.49 1.37
C ASN A 45 -5.34 -4.56 2.09
N VAL A 46 -6.06 -5.55 2.62
CA VAL A 46 -5.46 -6.73 3.24
C VAL A 46 -4.72 -7.54 2.19
N TYR A 47 -3.51 -8.01 2.50
CA TYR A 47 -2.75 -8.84 1.57
C TYR A 47 -3.57 -10.10 1.22
N PRO A 48 -3.89 -10.29 -0.07
CA PRO A 48 -4.72 -11.41 -0.49
C PRO A 48 -3.95 -12.73 -0.38
N VAL A 49 -4.64 -13.79 0.00
CA VAL A 49 -4.09 -15.14 -0.16
C VAL A 49 -4.15 -15.49 -1.64
N PRO A 50 -3.02 -15.79 -2.30
CA PRO A 50 -3.03 -16.18 -3.70
C PRO A 50 -3.90 -17.41 -3.92
N GLU A 51 -4.77 -17.38 -4.94
CA GLU A 51 -5.65 -18.51 -5.30
C GLU A 51 -4.85 -19.67 -5.89
N HIS A 52 -3.71 -19.38 -6.47
CA HIS A 52 -2.84 -20.37 -7.12
C HIS A 52 -1.47 -20.39 -6.44
N GLY A 53 -0.83 -21.55 -6.41
CA GLY A 53 0.56 -21.71 -5.99
C GLY A 53 1.53 -21.00 -6.92
N ALA A 54 2.82 -21.01 -6.57
CA ALA A 54 3.86 -20.46 -7.44
C ALA A 54 3.83 -21.16 -8.83
N PRO A 55 4.06 -20.41 -9.93
CA PRO A 55 4.18 -21.00 -11.24
C PRO A 55 5.31 -22.02 -11.26
N LYS A 56 5.14 -23.09 -12.03
CA LYS A 56 6.20 -24.09 -12.21
C LYS A 56 7.42 -23.44 -12.84
N ALA A 57 8.59 -23.85 -12.36
CA ALA A 57 9.86 -23.42 -12.97
C ALA A 57 9.89 -23.82 -14.47
N LEU A 58 10.51 -22.97 -15.28
CA LEU A 58 10.74 -23.28 -16.68
C LEU A 58 11.59 -24.56 -16.79
N LYS A 59 11.34 -25.35 -17.84
CA LYS A 59 12.09 -26.59 -18.08
C LYS A 59 13.58 -26.32 -18.17
N GLY A 60 14.37 -27.03 -17.35
CA GLY A 60 15.82 -26.89 -17.29
C GLY A 60 16.32 -25.83 -16.28
N PHE A 61 15.42 -25.06 -15.65
CA PHE A 61 15.78 -24.12 -14.59
C PHE A 61 15.44 -24.71 -13.22
N LYS A 62 16.29 -24.43 -12.24
CA LYS A 62 16.09 -24.78 -10.85
C LYS A 62 16.29 -23.51 -10.01
N PRO A 63 15.46 -23.26 -8.98
CA PRO A 63 15.70 -22.19 -8.05
C PRO A 63 17.00 -22.48 -7.27
N PHE A 64 17.82 -21.46 -7.04
CA PHE A 64 19.08 -21.58 -6.29
C PHE A 64 19.15 -20.55 -5.18
N TYR A 65 18.34 -19.51 -5.20
CA TYR A 65 18.35 -18.41 -4.22
C TYR A 65 17.01 -17.68 -4.20
N ILE A 66 16.63 -17.15 -3.02
CA ILE A 66 15.44 -16.31 -2.83
C ILE A 66 15.87 -14.90 -2.43
N SER A 67 15.54 -13.91 -3.25
CA SER A 67 15.59 -12.50 -2.89
C SER A 67 14.20 -11.97 -2.64
N HIS A 68 13.89 -11.58 -1.42
CA HIS A 68 12.56 -11.15 -1.00
C HIS A 68 12.58 -9.75 -0.39
N TYR A 69 11.62 -8.91 -0.75
CA TYR A 69 11.32 -7.67 -0.06
C TYR A 69 9.84 -7.65 0.32
N SER A 70 9.55 -7.52 1.60
CA SER A 70 8.20 -7.44 2.14
C SER A 70 7.90 -6.05 2.67
N ARG A 71 6.71 -5.56 2.39
CA ARG A 71 6.10 -4.51 3.19
C ARG A 71 5.74 -5.10 4.56
N HIS A 72 5.78 -4.29 5.62
CA HIS A 72 5.17 -4.70 6.90
C HIS A 72 3.70 -5.14 6.71
N GLY A 73 3.17 -5.97 7.58
CA GLY A 73 1.77 -6.40 7.56
C GLY A 73 0.80 -5.25 7.84
N SER A 74 -0.50 -5.52 7.84
CA SER A 74 -1.53 -4.54 8.21
C SER A 74 -1.22 -3.91 9.56
N ARG A 75 -1.46 -2.60 9.67
CA ARG A 75 -1.18 -1.76 10.86
C ARG A 75 -2.34 -0.84 11.17
N TRP A 76 -2.40 -0.32 12.38
CA TRP A 76 -3.22 0.83 12.72
C TRP A 76 -2.76 2.09 11.96
N LEU A 77 -3.62 3.10 11.79
CA LEU A 77 -3.23 4.38 11.20
C LEU A 77 -2.07 5.01 12.00
N ILE A 78 -1.34 5.92 11.37
CA ILE A 78 -0.04 6.38 11.86
C ILE A 78 -0.18 7.22 13.12
N SER A 79 -1.21 8.08 13.20
CA SER A 79 -1.32 9.06 14.25
C SER A 79 -2.66 9.00 14.98
N ARG A 80 -2.67 9.51 16.21
CA ARG A 80 -3.89 9.75 16.96
C ARG A 80 -4.86 10.65 16.20
N GLU A 81 -4.33 11.64 15.51
CA GLU A 81 -5.11 12.64 14.78
C GLU A 81 -5.92 12.02 13.63
N ASP A 82 -5.41 10.96 13.01
CA ASP A 82 -6.12 10.24 11.94
C ASP A 82 -7.49 9.69 12.40
N TYR A 83 -7.63 9.43 13.70
CA TYR A 83 -8.89 8.98 14.33
C TYR A 83 -9.63 10.10 15.02
N GLN A 84 -8.93 10.99 15.72
CA GLN A 84 -9.56 11.99 16.57
C GLN A 84 -10.16 13.16 15.81
N ARG A 85 -9.56 13.58 14.69
CA ARG A 85 -10.12 14.68 13.90
C ARG A 85 -11.54 14.37 13.41
N PRO A 86 -11.79 13.25 12.69
CA PRO A 86 -13.15 12.92 12.28
C PRO A 86 -14.09 12.69 13.47
N MET A 87 -13.60 12.10 14.55
CA MET A 87 -14.39 11.90 15.78
C MET A 87 -14.81 13.22 16.43
N SER A 88 -13.90 14.19 16.55
CA SER A 88 -14.19 15.50 17.13
C SER A 88 -15.21 16.27 16.30
N ILE A 89 -15.14 16.22 14.97
CA ILE A 89 -16.14 16.84 14.09
C ILE A 89 -17.53 16.25 14.36
N LEU A 90 -17.64 14.93 14.40
CA LEU A 90 -18.93 14.26 14.64
C LEU A 90 -19.48 14.56 16.04
N GLN A 91 -18.66 14.56 17.09
CA GLN A 91 -19.05 14.89 18.46
C GLN A 91 -19.54 16.34 18.60
N GLU A 92 -18.84 17.29 17.97
CA GLU A 92 -19.25 18.69 17.95
C GLU A 92 -20.61 18.85 17.28
N GLU A 93 -20.80 18.26 16.11
CA GLU A 93 -22.06 18.34 15.36
C GLU A 93 -23.20 17.54 16.03
N TYR A 94 -22.88 16.46 16.73
CA TYR A 94 -23.85 15.76 17.59
C TYR A 94 -24.36 16.67 18.71
N SER A 95 -23.46 17.39 19.38
CA SER A 95 -23.85 18.32 20.47
C SER A 95 -24.74 19.47 20.01
N ARG A 96 -24.60 19.87 18.72
CA ARG A 96 -25.44 20.88 18.05
C ARG A 96 -26.78 20.29 17.54
N GLY A 97 -26.99 18.98 17.65
CA GLY A 97 -28.15 18.30 17.07
C GLY A 97 -28.16 18.25 15.55
N ASN A 98 -27.01 18.44 14.90
CA ASN A 98 -26.85 18.53 13.44
C ASN A 98 -26.64 17.19 12.74
N LEU A 99 -26.39 16.09 13.47
CA LEU A 99 -26.26 14.78 12.84
C LEU A 99 -27.63 14.23 12.38
N THR A 100 -27.60 13.59 11.20
CA THR A 100 -28.69 12.72 10.73
C THR A 100 -28.68 11.40 11.54
N PRO A 101 -29.70 10.53 11.43
CA PRO A 101 -29.62 9.18 12.00
C PRO A 101 -28.41 8.39 11.49
N LEU A 102 -28.05 8.52 10.21
CA LEU A 102 -26.84 7.91 9.65
C LEU A 102 -25.58 8.52 10.27
N GLY A 103 -25.52 9.84 10.44
CA GLY A 103 -24.39 10.51 11.10
C GLY A 103 -24.16 10.04 12.53
N GLN A 104 -25.23 9.78 13.28
CA GLN A 104 -25.13 9.21 14.63
C GLN A 104 -24.61 7.78 14.62
N ASP A 105 -25.04 6.96 13.66
CA ASP A 105 -24.54 5.60 13.48
C ASP A 105 -23.05 5.60 13.09
N VAL A 106 -22.63 6.49 12.16
CA VAL A 106 -21.22 6.67 11.79
C VAL A 106 -20.37 7.08 12.98
N MET A 107 -20.84 8.02 13.80
CA MET A 107 -20.16 8.41 15.04
C MET A 107 -19.96 7.22 15.97
N HIS A 108 -21.02 6.42 16.19
CA HIS A 108 -20.94 5.23 17.03
C HIS A 108 -19.95 4.19 16.48
N ARG A 109 -19.98 3.90 15.17
CA ARG A 109 -19.00 3.02 14.53
C ARG A 109 -17.57 3.54 14.71
N LEU A 110 -17.38 4.85 14.58
CA LEU A 110 -16.07 5.47 14.74
C LEU A 110 -15.59 5.42 16.21
N GLU A 111 -16.48 5.56 17.21
CA GLU A 111 -16.15 5.38 18.63
C GLU A 111 -15.56 4.00 18.90
N ILE A 112 -16.13 2.95 18.32
CA ILE A 112 -15.62 1.57 18.45
C ILE A 112 -14.20 1.48 17.89
N VAL A 113 -13.97 2.06 16.71
CA VAL A 113 -12.64 2.06 16.06
C VAL A 113 -11.64 2.87 16.86
N CYS A 114 -11.99 4.08 17.29
CA CYS A 114 -11.14 4.94 18.12
C CYS A 114 -10.70 4.25 19.41
N LYS A 115 -11.64 3.63 20.10
CA LYS A 115 -11.36 2.86 21.33
C LYS A 115 -10.42 1.70 21.08
N ALA A 116 -10.59 0.97 19.98
CA ALA A 116 -9.71 -0.13 19.62
C ALA A 116 -8.32 0.32 19.18
N ALA A 117 -8.22 1.51 18.57
CA ALA A 117 -6.96 2.10 18.09
C ALA A 117 -6.19 2.85 19.19
N GLU A 118 -6.81 3.10 20.35
CA GLU A 118 -6.21 3.92 21.41
C GLU A 118 -4.84 3.35 21.84
N SER A 119 -3.82 4.21 21.84
CA SER A 119 -2.44 3.88 22.17
C SER A 119 -1.80 2.81 21.28
N ARG A 120 -2.39 2.51 20.11
CA ARG A 120 -1.90 1.51 19.14
C ARG A 120 -1.53 2.10 17.77
N TYR A 121 -1.39 3.38 17.70
CA TYR A 121 -1.06 4.09 16.47
C TYR A 121 0.22 3.53 15.85
N GLU A 122 0.23 3.37 14.51
CA GLU A 122 1.29 2.77 13.69
C GLU A 122 1.69 1.32 14.01
N GLU A 123 1.13 0.70 15.03
CA GLU A 123 1.45 -0.68 15.42
C GLU A 123 0.97 -1.70 14.40
N LEU A 124 1.76 -2.77 14.25
CA LEU A 124 1.35 -3.97 13.51
C LEU A 124 0.09 -4.58 14.15
N THR A 125 -0.90 -4.90 13.34
CA THR A 125 -2.09 -5.62 13.83
C THR A 125 -1.83 -7.14 13.94
N VAL A 126 -2.69 -7.83 14.68
CA VAL A 126 -2.68 -9.32 14.71
C VAL A 126 -2.82 -9.88 13.30
N LYS A 127 -3.75 -9.33 12.50
CA LYS A 127 -3.95 -9.70 11.10
C LYS A 127 -2.69 -9.44 10.25
N GLY A 128 -1.99 -8.34 10.50
CA GLY A 128 -0.71 -8.05 9.85
C GLY A 128 0.36 -9.09 10.14
N ALA A 129 0.45 -9.56 11.38
CA ALA A 129 1.35 -10.64 11.75
C ALA A 129 0.95 -11.99 11.10
N GLU A 130 -0.35 -12.28 11.01
CA GLU A 130 -0.89 -13.47 10.32
C GLU A 130 -0.56 -13.47 8.82
N GLN A 131 -0.65 -12.31 8.17
CA GLN A 131 -0.24 -12.15 6.77
C GLN A 131 1.22 -12.55 6.56
N GLN A 132 2.12 -12.09 7.41
CA GLN A 132 3.54 -12.42 7.34
C GLN A 132 3.81 -13.91 7.57
N ARG A 133 3.13 -14.53 8.56
CA ARG A 133 3.20 -15.98 8.77
C ARG A 133 2.75 -16.76 7.55
N GLY A 134 1.63 -16.37 6.94
CA GLY A 134 1.09 -17.01 5.74
C GLY A 134 2.03 -16.88 4.53
N ILE A 135 2.69 -15.73 4.35
CA ILE A 135 3.70 -15.55 3.30
C ILE A 135 4.89 -16.48 3.52
N ALA A 136 5.41 -16.58 4.75
CA ALA A 136 6.52 -17.46 5.10
C ALA A 136 6.20 -18.94 4.83
N GLN A 137 5.02 -19.40 5.25
CA GLN A 137 4.57 -20.77 5.04
C GLN A 137 4.45 -21.13 3.56
N ARG A 138 3.88 -20.20 2.75
CA ARG A 138 3.82 -20.39 1.29
C ARG A 138 5.18 -20.38 0.64
N MET A 139 6.10 -19.52 1.10
CA MET A 139 7.48 -19.50 0.61
C MET A 139 8.17 -20.84 0.86
N TYR A 140 8.07 -21.39 2.08
CA TYR A 140 8.61 -22.69 2.41
C TYR A 140 7.99 -23.81 1.54
N SER A 141 6.67 -23.81 1.40
CA SER A 141 5.95 -24.82 0.60
C SER A 141 6.30 -24.76 -0.88
N ASN A 142 6.61 -23.59 -1.42
CA ASN A 142 6.95 -23.40 -2.82
C ASN A 142 8.43 -23.70 -3.14
N TYR A 143 9.33 -23.59 -2.16
CA TYR A 143 10.78 -23.73 -2.35
C TYR A 143 11.41 -24.59 -1.25
N PRO A 144 10.90 -25.82 -1.00
CA PRO A 144 11.40 -26.69 0.05
C PRO A 144 12.86 -27.14 -0.16
N GLU A 145 13.31 -27.17 -1.41
CA GLU A 145 14.68 -27.50 -1.79
C GLU A 145 15.71 -26.41 -1.38
N LEU A 146 15.27 -25.14 -1.32
CA LEU A 146 16.14 -24.04 -0.89
C LEU A 146 16.11 -23.81 0.62
N LEU A 147 14.98 -24.08 1.26
CA LEU A 147 14.74 -23.83 2.67
C LEU A 147 14.76 -25.14 3.49
N GLY A 148 15.22 -26.23 2.87
CA GLY A 148 15.42 -27.51 3.53
C GLY A 148 16.71 -27.59 4.33
N HIS A 149 16.89 -28.71 5.05
CA HIS A 149 18.09 -28.99 5.85
C HIS A 149 18.47 -27.81 6.78
N ASP A 150 19.73 -27.50 6.87
CA ASP A 150 20.35 -26.42 7.67
C ASP A 150 20.60 -25.14 6.86
N ALA A 151 19.70 -24.84 5.90
CA ALA A 151 19.85 -23.67 5.03
C ALA A 151 19.97 -22.37 5.84
N LYS A 152 20.88 -21.50 5.39
CA LYS A 152 21.09 -20.19 6.00
C LYS A 152 20.19 -19.15 5.37
N VAL A 153 19.53 -18.36 6.19
CA VAL A 153 18.60 -17.30 5.78
C VAL A 153 19.02 -16.00 6.46
N ARG A 154 19.28 -14.97 5.68
CA ARG A 154 19.52 -13.62 6.19
C ARG A 154 18.24 -12.82 6.15
N ALA A 155 17.80 -12.29 7.29
CA ALA A 155 16.62 -11.43 7.41
C ALA A 155 17.01 -10.05 7.93
N ARG A 156 16.62 -9.01 7.25
CA ARG A 156 16.89 -7.60 7.61
C ARG A 156 15.60 -6.79 7.63
N SER A 157 15.46 -5.93 8.63
CA SER A 157 14.31 -5.05 8.77
C SER A 157 14.75 -3.60 8.90
N THR A 158 13.88 -2.67 8.50
CA THR A 158 14.01 -1.30 8.97
C THR A 158 13.83 -1.27 10.49
N ILE A 159 14.38 -0.22 11.13
CA ILE A 159 14.31 -0.05 12.61
C ILE A 159 12.91 0.32 13.11
N VAL A 160 11.92 0.36 12.24
CA VAL A 160 10.53 0.66 12.60
C VAL A 160 9.88 -0.57 13.20
N ILE A 161 9.29 -0.44 14.40
CA ILE A 161 8.78 -1.55 15.21
C ILE A 161 7.87 -2.49 14.42
N ARG A 162 6.91 -1.96 13.62
CA ARG A 162 6.01 -2.81 12.82
C ARG A 162 6.74 -3.64 11.75
N CYS A 163 7.86 -3.14 11.22
CA CYS A 163 8.68 -3.90 10.27
C CYS A 163 9.46 -5.01 10.99
N ILE A 164 10.03 -4.72 12.17
CA ILE A 164 10.70 -5.70 13.03
C ILE A 164 9.74 -6.81 13.42
N LEU A 165 8.53 -6.45 13.87
CA LEU A 165 7.51 -7.43 14.25
C LEU A 165 7.01 -8.24 13.05
N SER A 166 6.96 -7.64 11.85
CA SER A 166 6.65 -8.35 10.60
C SER A 166 7.73 -9.36 10.25
N MET A 167 9.01 -8.97 10.33
CA MET A 167 10.15 -9.87 10.19
C MET A 167 10.07 -11.02 11.20
N ASN A 168 9.82 -10.72 12.47
CA ASN A 168 9.70 -11.72 13.53
C ASN A 168 8.56 -12.71 13.26
N ALA A 169 7.38 -12.23 12.87
CA ALA A 169 6.25 -13.10 12.53
C ALA A 169 6.58 -14.03 11.36
N PHE A 170 7.28 -13.52 10.35
CA PHE A 170 7.71 -14.28 9.19
C PHE A 170 8.77 -15.33 9.55
N THR A 171 9.85 -14.92 10.20
CA THR A 171 10.99 -15.80 10.51
C THR A 171 10.62 -16.89 11.51
N ASN A 172 9.77 -16.60 12.51
CA ASN A 172 9.25 -17.59 13.44
C ASN A 172 8.38 -18.64 12.72
N ALA A 173 7.54 -18.21 11.77
CA ALA A 173 6.74 -19.15 10.97
C ALA A 173 7.63 -20.01 10.07
N LEU A 174 8.67 -19.44 9.48
CA LEU A 174 9.64 -20.16 8.65
C LEU A 174 10.41 -21.21 9.49
N ALA A 175 10.90 -20.81 10.66
CA ALA A 175 11.54 -21.72 11.61
C ALA A 175 10.59 -22.81 12.13
N GLY A 176 9.29 -22.51 12.23
CA GLY A 176 8.25 -23.49 12.55
C GLY A 176 8.08 -24.55 11.46
N CYS A 177 8.29 -24.18 10.18
CA CYS A 177 8.27 -25.12 9.06
C CYS A 177 9.53 -26.00 9.03
N ASN A 178 10.69 -25.46 9.34
CA ASN A 178 11.96 -26.18 9.43
C ASN A 178 12.82 -25.67 10.59
N LYS A 179 12.93 -26.47 11.64
CA LYS A 179 13.67 -26.15 12.87
C LYS A 179 15.20 -26.09 12.69
N SER A 180 15.72 -26.66 11.59
CA SER A 180 17.16 -26.69 11.29
C SER A 180 17.63 -25.44 10.55
N LEU A 181 16.73 -24.54 10.15
CA LEU A 181 17.10 -23.28 9.49
C LEU A 181 17.99 -22.43 10.39
N GLN A 182 19.05 -21.92 9.82
CA GLN A 182 19.94 -20.96 10.46
C GLN A 182 19.52 -19.54 10.04
N ILE A 183 18.75 -18.87 10.89
CA ILE A 183 18.20 -17.54 10.56
C ILE A 183 19.04 -16.47 11.26
N ASP A 184 19.75 -15.66 10.46
CA ASP A 184 20.45 -14.45 10.88
C ASP A 184 19.52 -13.24 10.68
N ALA A 185 18.86 -12.80 11.77
CA ALA A 185 17.89 -11.70 11.76
C ALA A 185 18.43 -10.46 12.48
N ASP A 186 18.38 -9.31 11.81
CA ASP A 186 18.82 -8.03 12.37
C ASP A 186 17.94 -6.85 11.91
N ALA A 187 17.94 -5.79 12.72
CA ALA A 187 17.31 -4.50 12.44
C ALA A 187 18.25 -3.38 12.92
N SER A 188 19.18 -2.99 12.08
CA SER A 188 20.27 -2.08 12.42
C SER A 188 20.16 -0.73 11.73
N LYS A 189 20.58 0.34 12.41
CA LYS A 189 20.80 1.64 11.77
C LYS A 189 21.86 1.58 10.67
N HIS A 190 22.82 0.64 10.79
CA HIS A 190 23.83 0.40 9.77
C HIS A 190 23.21 0.04 8.41
N ASP A 191 22.10 -0.70 8.39
CA ASP A 191 21.47 -1.16 7.16
C ASP A 191 20.50 -0.14 6.55
N MET A 192 20.21 0.97 7.26
CA MET A 192 19.22 1.95 6.80
C MET A 192 19.62 2.65 5.51
N TYR A 193 20.90 2.70 5.16
CA TYR A 193 21.38 3.30 3.92
C TYR A 193 20.83 2.61 2.66
N TYR A 194 20.40 1.35 2.76
CA TYR A 194 19.75 0.63 1.67
C TYR A 194 18.32 0.17 2.02
N MET A 195 18.02 -0.10 3.29
CA MET A 195 16.70 -0.58 3.70
C MET A 195 15.62 0.51 3.72
N ASN A 196 16.00 1.74 4.05
CA ASN A 196 15.07 2.87 4.17
C ASN A 196 15.82 4.18 3.93
N TRP A 197 16.55 4.25 2.82
CA TRP A 197 17.27 5.46 2.47
C TRP A 197 16.29 6.60 2.18
N TYR A 198 16.49 7.70 2.86
CA TYR A 198 15.85 8.98 2.59
C TYR A 198 16.93 9.96 2.19
N ASP A 199 16.89 10.41 0.94
CA ASP A 199 17.81 11.40 0.41
C ASP A 199 17.17 12.77 0.48
N PRO A 200 17.53 13.60 1.48
CA PRO A 200 16.94 14.93 1.65
C PRO A 200 17.33 15.90 0.52
N GLU A 201 18.42 15.64 -0.22
CA GLU A 201 18.85 16.47 -1.33
C GLU A 201 18.03 16.24 -2.60
N HIS A 202 17.57 14.98 -2.80
CA HIS A 202 16.78 14.59 -3.97
C HIS A 202 15.28 14.42 -3.67
N ILE A 203 14.88 14.31 -2.40
CA ILE A 203 13.48 14.25 -1.96
C ILE A 203 13.10 15.55 -1.27
N VAL A 204 13.32 16.66 -1.90
CA VAL A 204 12.74 17.92 -1.43
C VAL A 204 11.21 17.85 -1.59
N PRO A 205 10.42 18.17 -0.52
CA PRO A 205 8.98 18.31 -0.67
C PRO A 205 8.69 19.32 -1.78
N ASP A 206 8.13 18.83 -2.87
CA ASP A 206 7.91 19.64 -4.05
C ASP A 206 6.58 20.37 -3.90
N LYS A 207 6.68 21.70 -3.79
CA LYS A 207 5.49 22.55 -3.77
C LYS A 207 4.62 22.35 -5.01
N ASP A 208 5.25 22.05 -6.15
CA ASP A 208 4.55 21.81 -7.40
C ASP A 208 3.76 20.49 -7.38
N LEU A 209 4.31 19.45 -6.75
CA LEU A 209 3.57 18.17 -6.56
C LEU A 209 2.35 18.36 -5.67
N LYS A 210 2.48 19.14 -4.61
CA LYS A 210 1.33 19.45 -3.77
C LYS A 210 0.25 20.17 -4.58
N ALA A 211 0.63 21.19 -5.35
CA ALA A 211 -0.31 21.92 -6.19
C ALA A 211 -1.00 21.05 -7.23
N VAL A 212 -0.25 20.13 -7.87
CA VAL A 212 -0.83 19.14 -8.81
C VAL A 212 -1.81 18.20 -8.10
N THR A 213 -1.41 17.67 -6.96
CA THR A 213 -2.26 16.75 -6.18
C THR A 213 -3.52 17.45 -5.67
N ASP A 214 -3.39 18.69 -5.16
CA ASP A 214 -4.51 19.50 -4.71
C ASP A 214 -5.48 19.81 -5.88
N SER A 215 -4.95 20.08 -7.07
CA SER A 215 -5.76 20.30 -8.28
C SER A 215 -6.53 19.03 -8.69
N ILE A 216 -5.88 17.87 -8.63
CA ILE A 216 -6.53 16.58 -8.91
C ILE A 216 -7.63 16.30 -7.89
N ASN A 217 -7.35 16.50 -6.61
CA ASN A 217 -8.33 16.32 -5.55
C ASN A 217 -9.54 17.24 -5.75
N LYS A 218 -9.29 18.53 -5.99
CA LYS A 218 -10.36 19.51 -6.24
C LYS A 218 -11.23 19.16 -7.45
N ALA A 219 -10.63 18.57 -8.49
CA ALA A 219 -11.37 18.21 -9.71
C ALA A 219 -12.16 16.91 -9.58
N ASN A 220 -11.83 16.04 -8.63
CA ASN A 220 -12.40 14.68 -8.57
C ASN A 220 -13.11 14.34 -7.26
N LEU A 221 -12.81 15.05 -6.16
CA LEU A 221 -13.50 14.80 -4.89
C LEU A 221 -14.74 15.68 -4.78
N HIS A 222 -15.89 15.04 -4.62
CA HIS A 222 -17.21 15.67 -4.51
C HIS A 222 -17.90 15.17 -3.24
N PRO A 223 -17.61 15.78 -2.07
CA PRO A 223 -18.08 15.29 -0.77
C PRO A 223 -19.55 15.63 -0.49
N GLU A 224 -20.23 16.42 -1.32
CA GLU A 224 -21.51 17.06 -1.04
C GLU A 224 -22.61 16.04 -0.66
N ARG A 225 -22.71 14.94 -1.43
CA ARG A 225 -23.67 13.87 -1.13
C ARG A 225 -23.36 13.19 0.20
N PHE A 226 -22.10 12.82 0.41
CA PHE A 226 -21.64 12.18 1.64
C PHE A 226 -21.92 13.10 2.84
N MET A 227 -21.50 14.37 2.76
CA MET A 227 -21.70 15.34 3.85
C MET A 227 -23.19 15.55 4.14
N SER A 228 -24.04 15.66 3.11
CA SER A 228 -25.50 15.80 3.29
C SER A 228 -26.17 14.52 3.84
N SER A 229 -25.55 13.35 3.69
CA SER A 229 -26.05 12.12 4.31
C SER A 229 -25.74 12.03 5.81
N ILE A 230 -24.65 12.65 6.25
CA ILE A 230 -24.16 12.63 7.63
C ILE A 230 -24.73 13.79 8.45
N PHE A 231 -24.88 14.98 7.86
CA PHE A 231 -25.30 16.21 8.52
C PHE A 231 -26.64 16.74 7.99
N LYS A 232 -27.47 17.27 8.87
CA LYS A 232 -28.70 17.97 8.49
C LYS A 232 -28.39 19.28 7.77
N ASN A 233 -27.37 19.99 8.24
CA ASN A 233 -26.79 21.14 7.56
C ASN A 233 -25.27 20.98 7.49
N PRO A 234 -24.68 20.64 6.31
CA PRO A 234 -23.25 20.46 6.14
C PRO A 234 -22.48 21.77 5.96
N GLU A 235 -23.13 22.92 5.89
CA GLU A 235 -22.48 24.20 5.63
C GLU A 235 -21.46 24.55 6.72
N GLY A 236 -20.24 24.90 6.32
CA GLY A 236 -19.12 25.26 7.20
C GLY A 236 -18.42 24.08 7.87
N ILE A 237 -18.84 22.85 7.61
CA ILE A 237 -18.17 21.66 8.12
C ILE A 237 -16.97 21.32 7.22
N CYS A 238 -15.87 20.89 7.83
CA CYS A 238 -14.64 20.57 7.10
C CYS A 238 -14.81 19.35 6.18
N ASP A 239 -14.64 19.51 4.87
CA ASP A 239 -14.74 18.45 3.85
C ASP A 239 -13.67 17.35 4.04
N ALA A 240 -12.63 17.60 4.84
CA ALA A 240 -11.61 16.58 5.15
C ALA A 240 -12.22 15.31 5.79
N LEU A 241 -13.38 15.44 6.47
CA LEU A 241 -14.12 14.30 7.04
C LEU A 241 -14.36 13.20 6.00
N TYR A 242 -14.67 13.56 4.76
CA TYR A 242 -14.90 12.61 3.66
C TYR A 242 -13.71 11.71 3.39
N SER A 243 -12.52 12.30 3.28
CA SER A 243 -11.27 11.56 3.07
C SER A 243 -10.80 10.83 4.34
N ASP A 244 -11.06 11.38 5.53
CA ASP A 244 -10.72 10.76 6.80
C ASP A 244 -11.50 9.46 7.01
N ILE A 245 -12.81 9.50 6.80
CA ILE A 245 -13.65 8.30 6.93
C ILE A 245 -13.27 7.25 5.86
N TYR A 246 -12.94 7.66 4.64
CA TYR A 246 -12.42 6.73 3.61
C TYR A 246 -11.10 6.08 4.04
N MET A 247 -10.17 6.83 4.62
CA MET A 247 -8.89 6.28 5.09
C MET A 247 -9.10 5.26 6.22
N ILE A 248 -9.99 5.58 7.18
CA ILE A 248 -10.38 4.66 8.26
C ILE A 248 -11.08 3.43 7.69
N CYS A 249 -11.98 3.61 6.73
CA CYS A 249 -12.70 2.53 6.05
C CYS A 249 -11.72 1.51 5.43
N GLY A 250 -10.71 1.98 4.70
CA GLY A 250 -9.66 1.13 4.13
C GLY A 250 -8.80 0.44 5.19
N ASN A 251 -8.59 1.09 6.34
CA ASN A 251 -7.72 0.57 7.40
C ASN A 251 -8.40 -0.51 8.27
N VAL A 252 -9.66 -0.33 8.63
CA VAL A 252 -10.41 -1.19 9.56
C VAL A 252 -10.36 -2.67 9.17
N GLN A 253 -10.43 -2.99 7.88
CA GLN A 253 -10.34 -4.37 7.39
C GLN A 253 -9.02 -5.08 7.77
N GLY A 254 -7.95 -4.32 8.01
CA GLY A 254 -6.65 -4.81 8.45
C GLY A 254 -6.49 -4.93 9.96
N THR A 255 -7.52 -4.59 10.74
CA THR A 255 -7.51 -4.59 12.21
C THR A 255 -8.29 -5.77 12.80
N SER A 256 -8.41 -5.80 14.12
CA SER A 256 -9.26 -6.74 14.85
C SER A 256 -10.73 -6.29 15.00
N VAL A 257 -11.08 -5.12 14.46
CA VAL A 257 -12.45 -4.59 14.51
C VAL A 257 -13.22 -5.17 13.30
N SER A 258 -13.75 -6.39 13.47
CA SER A 258 -14.40 -7.14 12.38
C SER A 258 -15.85 -6.73 12.11
N ASP A 259 -16.51 -6.17 13.12
CA ASP A 259 -17.97 -5.95 13.10
C ASP A 259 -18.35 -4.53 12.67
N VAL A 260 -17.35 -3.72 12.29
CA VAL A 260 -17.53 -2.33 11.84
C VAL A 260 -17.08 -2.19 10.39
N SER A 261 -17.94 -1.60 9.59
CA SER A 261 -17.65 -1.24 8.20
C SER A 261 -18.10 0.20 7.93
N PHE A 262 -17.47 0.85 6.96
CA PHE A 262 -17.87 2.19 6.48
C PHE A 262 -18.05 2.20 4.95
N TRP A 263 -17.95 1.04 4.30
CA TRP A 263 -18.06 0.95 2.84
C TRP A 263 -19.46 1.30 2.33
N ASP A 264 -20.47 1.08 3.14
CA ASP A 264 -21.88 1.41 2.89
C ASP A 264 -22.16 2.92 2.80
N LEU A 265 -21.25 3.76 3.26
CA LEU A 265 -21.37 5.22 3.23
C LEU A 265 -21.09 5.82 1.85
N PHE A 266 -20.40 5.10 1.00
CA PHE A 266 -19.89 5.60 -0.27
C PHE A 266 -20.58 4.93 -1.47
N THR A 267 -20.82 5.70 -2.50
CA THR A 267 -21.17 5.16 -3.82
C THR A 267 -19.93 4.61 -4.54
N THR A 268 -20.13 3.78 -5.55
CA THR A 268 -19.04 3.28 -6.41
C THR A 268 -18.21 4.41 -7.03
N ASP A 269 -18.88 5.49 -7.46
CA ASP A 269 -18.20 6.63 -8.08
C ASP A 269 -17.38 7.44 -7.07
N GLU A 270 -17.85 7.59 -5.85
CA GLU A 270 -17.09 8.22 -4.77
C GLU A 270 -15.88 7.39 -4.40
N LEU A 271 -16.03 6.07 -4.24
CA LEU A 271 -14.91 5.16 -3.98
C LEU A 271 -13.88 5.18 -5.11
N TYR A 272 -14.35 5.22 -6.36
CA TYR A 272 -13.46 5.36 -7.51
C TYR A 272 -12.67 6.67 -7.46
N SER A 273 -13.32 7.79 -7.19
CA SER A 273 -12.68 9.11 -7.13
C SER A 273 -11.68 9.21 -5.98
N LEU A 274 -12.03 8.71 -4.79
CA LEU A 274 -11.14 8.65 -3.63
C LEU A 274 -9.91 7.77 -3.89
N TYR A 275 -10.13 6.58 -4.47
CA TYR A 275 -9.05 5.70 -4.89
C TYR A 275 -8.16 6.34 -5.94
N TYR A 276 -8.75 6.98 -6.98
CA TYR A 276 -8.01 7.66 -8.04
C TYR A 276 -7.11 8.77 -7.49
N CYS A 277 -7.64 9.63 -6.63
CA CYS A 277 -6.87 10.69 -5.98
C CYS A 277 -5.73 10.15 -5.12
N SER A 278 -5.99 9.13 -4.31
CA SER A 278 -4.97 8.45 -3.51
C SER A 278 -3.89 7.83 -4.40
N ASN A 279 -4.28 7.12 -5.46
CA ASN A 279 -3.35 6.48 -6.38
C ASN A 279 -2.50 7.50 -7.17
N ALA A 280 -3.07 8.64 -7.55
CA ALA A 280 -2.33 9.74 -8.16
C ALA A 280 -1.23 10.26 -7.22
N GLY A 281 -1.54 10.45 -5.94
CA GLY A 281 -0.56 10.82 -4.92
C GLY A 281 0.57 9.80 -4.81
N TRP A 282 0.26 8.51 -4.81
CA TRP A 282 1.26 7.43 -4.82
C TRP A 282 2.13 7.45 -6.08
N TYR A 283 1.52 7.62 -7.25
CA TYR A 283 2.24 7.70 -8.52
C TYR A 283 3.23 8.87 -8.55
N PHE A 284 2.80 10.05 -8.12
CA PHE A 284 3.69 11.22 -8.08
C PHE A 284 4.81 11.09 -7.04
N ASN A 285 4.57 10.38 -5.95
CA ASN A 285 5.58 10.21 -4.90
C ASN A 285 6.54 9.04 -5.13
N HIS A 286 6.14 7.99 -5.83
CA HIS A 286 6.92 6.76 -5.94
C HIS A 286 7.05 6.23 -7.37
N GLY A 287 6.27 6.76 -8.31
CA GLY A 287 6.27 6.35 -9.69
C GLY A 287 7.21 7.17 -10.57
N ASN A 288 7.28 6.77 -11.83
CA ASN A 288 8.07 7.46 -12.86
C ASN A 288 7.25 8.60 -13.48
N SER A 289 6.95 9.62 -12.70
CA SER A 289 6.15 10.76 -13.14
C SER A 289 7.00 11.75 -13.94
N PRO A 290 6.57 12.11 -15.17
CA PRO A 290 7.24 13.14 -15.96
C PRO A 290 7.12 14.56 -15.36
N ALA A 291 6.23 14.77 -14.41
CA ALA A 291 6.08 16.05 -13.70
C ALA A 291 7.28 16.35 -12.78
N LYS A 292 8.18 15.40 -12.59
CA LYS A 292 9.48 15.54 -11.92
C LYS A 292 10.54 14.85 -12.74
N ASP A 293 11.77 15.25 -12.59
CA ASP A 293 12.98 14.76 -13.27
C ASP A 293 13.19 13.23 -13.18
N ASN A 294 12.14 12.47 -12.96
CA ASN A 294 12.11 11.02 -12.80
C ASN A 294 13.08 10.47 -11.74
N MET A 295 13.53 11.35 -10.82
CA MET A 295 14.58 11.01 -9.86
C MET A 295 14.08 10.25 -8.62
N ARG A 296 12.77 10.31 -8.31
CA ARG A 296 12.25 9.67 -7.08
C ARG A 296 12.48 8.17 -6.99
N PRO A 297 12.31 7.36 -8.05
CA PRO A 297 12.64 5.94 -7.99
C PRO A 297 14.11 5.67 -7.68
N PHE A 298 15.02 6.55 -8.10
CA PHE A 298 16.47 6.40 -7.88
C PHE A 298 16.90 6.45 -6.41
N VAL A 299 16.03 6.94 -5.51
CA VAL A 299 16.23 6.83 -4.06
C VAL A 299 16.42 5.37 -3.62
N GLN A 300 15.85 4.42 -4.37
CA GLN A 300 16.00 2.99 -4.08
C GLN A 300 17.21 2.34 -4.80
N SER A 301 18.11 3.12 -5.40
CA SER A 301 19.30 2.60 -6.06
C SER A 301 20.20 1.79 -5.13
N ASN A 302 20.35 2.21 -3.87
CA ASN A 302 21.13 1.48 -2.88
C ASN A 302 20.50 0.12 -2.57
N LEU A 303 19.18 0.06 -2.44
CA LEU A 303 18.45 -1.20 -2.23
C LEU A 303 18.63 -2.14 -3.43
N LEU A 304 18.46 -1.63 -4.65
CA LEU A 304 18.63 -2.43 -5.87
C LEU A 304 20.07 -2.95 -6.01
N ARG A 305 21.09 -2.10 -5.77
CA ARG A 305 22.50 -2.53 -5.79
C ARG A 305 22.78 -3.63 -4.76
N THR A 306 22.21 -3.50 -3.56
CA THR A 306 22.35 -4.53 -2.51
C THR A 306 21.67 -5.83 -2.92
N ILE A 307 20.48 -5.77 -3.53
CA ILE A 307 19.79 -6.95 -4.06
C ILE A 307 20.64 -7.66 -5.12
N ILE A 308 21.21 -6.90 -6.06
CA ILE A 308 22.06 -7.45 -7.12
C ILE A 308 23.33 -8.06 -6.53
N ALA A 309 24.03 -7.34 -5.65
CA ALA A 309 25.27 -7.83 -5.03
C ALA A 309 25.05 -9.14 -4.25
N GLN A 310 23.93 -9.26 -3.53
CA GLN A 310 23.60 -10.48 -2.80
C GLN A 310 23.20 -11.64 -3.73
N ALA A 311 22.56 -11.34 -4.86
CA ALA A 311 22.29 -12.35 -5.88
C ALA A 311 23.58 -12.83 -6.57
N ASP A 312 24.51 -11.92 -6.86
CA ASP A 312 25.83 -12.27 -7.41
C ASP A 312 26.65 -13.10 -6.43
N ASP A 313 26.61 -12.80 -5.13
CA ASP A 313 27.23 -13.62 -4.09
C ASP A 313 26.64 -15.04 -4.07
N ALA A 314 25.32 -15.17 -4.14
CA ALA A 314 24.64 -16.47 -4.21
C ALA A 314 25.01 -17.26 -5.48
N ILE A 315 25.17 -16.60 -6.64
CA ILE A 315 25.67 -17.21 -7.89
C ILE A 315 27.11 -17.69 -7.71
N GLY A 316 27.92 -16.93 -6.99
CA GLY A 316 29.31 -17.27 -6.69
C GLY A 316 29.49 -18.40 -5.64
N GLY A 317 28.41 -18.95 -5.12
CA GLY A 317 28.43 -20.01 -4.10
C GLY A 317 28.40 -19.48 -2.66
N GLY A 318 27.83 -18.29 -2.48
CA GLY A 318 27.58 -17.69 -1.15
C GLY A 318 26.75 -18.59 -0.25
N GLU A 319 26.86 -18.38 1.06
CA GLU A 319 26.27 -19.30 2.06
C GLU A 319 24.77 -19.16 2.28
N TYR A 320 24.15 -18.02 1.88
CA TYR A 320 22.73 -17.76 2.14
C TYR A 320 21.85 -18.29 1.00
N ALA A 321 20.87 -19.11 1.35
CA ALA A 321 19.84 -19.60 0.46
C ALA A 321 18.76 -18.53 0.21
N ALA A 322 18.60 -17.58 1.15
CA ALA A 322 17.60 -16.52 1.04
C ALA A 322 18.05 -15.23 1.74
N ASP A 323 17.74 -14.09 1.11
CA ASP A 323 17.78 -12.75 1.69
C ASP A 323 16.36 -12.18 1.78
N LEU A 324 15.89 -11.98 3.02
CA LEU A 324 14.57 -11.50 3.37
C LEU A 324 14.67 -10.07 3.89
N ARG A 325 13.94 -9.13 3.29
CA ARG A 325 13.96 -7.71 3.68
C ARG A 325 12.55 -7.26 4.03
N PHE A 326 12.44 -6.50 5.13
CA PHE A 326 11.15 -6.04 5.67
C PHE A 326 11.15 -4.52 5.83
N GLY A 327 10.31 -3.85 5.06
CA GLY A 327 10.26 -2.39 5.00
C GLY A 327 8.87 -1.85 4.69
N HIS A 328 8.83 -0.88 3.80
CA HIS A 328 7.66 -0.06 3.55
C HIS A 328 7.20 -0.13 2.09
N ASP A 329 5.91 0.18 1.88
CA ASP A 329 5.25 0.23 0.57
C ASP A 329 5.88 1.30 -0.36
N GLY A 330 6.26 2.46 0.17
CA GLY A 330 6.93 3.51 -0.62
C GLY A 330 8.25 3.02 -1.23
N ASN A 331 9.09 2.32 -0.42
CA ASN A 331 10.34 1.74 -0.91
C ASN A 331 10.08 0.68 -1.97
N LEU A 332 9.10 -0.20 -1.74
CA LEU A 332 8.74 -1.25 -2.70
C LEU A 332 8.21 -0.66 -4.01
N SER A 333 7.33 0.35 -3.95
CA SER A 333 6.78 1.01 -5.14
C SER A 333 7.88 1.67 -5.97
N SER A 334 8.79 2.41 -5.33
CA SER A 334 9.92 3.05 -6.01
C SER A 334 10.92 2.02 -6.56
N LEU A 335 11.19 0.91 -5.84
CA LEU A 335 12.03 -0.17 -6.33
C LEU A 335 11.46 -0.82 -7.60
N VAL A 336 10.17 -1.15 -7.60
CA VAL A 336 9.49 -1.73 -8.77
C VAL A 336 9.53 -0.77 -9.95
N THR A 337 9.32 0.53 -9.71
CA THR A 337 9.41 1.57 -10.75
C THR A 337 10.84 1.69 -11.30
N LEU A 338 11.86 1.55 -10.45
CA LEU A 338 13.26 1.61 -10.88
C LEU A 338 13.67 0.39 -11.75
N MET A 339 12.98 -0.74 -11.59
CA MET A 339 13.24 -2.00 -12.32
C MET A 339 12.49 -2.09 -13.64
N ASN A 340 11.52 -1.20 -13.90
CA ASN A 340 10.79 -1.09 -15.18
C ASN A 340 11.44 -0.07 -16.12
#